data_0358500b7630a62730d4001b786f3dd4
#
_entry.id   0358500b7630a62730d4001b786f3dd4
#
_cell.length_a   1.000
_cell.length_b   1.000
_cell.length_c   1.000
_cell.angle_alpha   90.00
_cell.angle_beta   90.00
_cell.angle_gamma   90.00
#
_symmetry.space_group_name_H-M   'P 1'
#
loop_
_entity.id
_entity.type
_entity.pdbx_description
1 polymer ?
#
loop_
_entity_poly.entity_id
_entity_poly.type
_entity_poly.pdbx_seq_one_letter_code
_entity_poly.pdbx_strand_id
1 'polypeptide(L)'
;MLEKYKKLYPNISDYSIMHFIDIAEFCDMIMDKQKLKNLNEDECYCLLSAALFAHIGFGLNQEIMNRYVDKLGIQKQTEELTFFQVMSKYHVLFSACLLEEYGDIFEFPSDLHKYAIIRMLHFIGENGTALVQLEEALVLNNQNVIRLKELAAVLAVGNQLAELKNANIDLSYDKFDKYNSEEIVGFVERNVVRSIKVKDGKLVIEAGGSDSAYTLIERKVNLIIDNFGKIVSSLSDRSDYSLNLFSIVSIELHRLPSAETAGKNLSEQRNRRIMDR
;
A
#
# COMPACT_ATOMS: atom_id res chain seq x y z
N MET A 1 -18.32 8.10 -5.15
CA MET A 1 -17.23 7.89 -6.13
C MET A 1 -16.79 6.43 -6.14
N LEU A 2 -16.39 5.84 -5.02
CA LEU A 2 -15.97 4.43 -4.90
C LEU A 2 -17.03 3.42 -5.34
N GLU A 3 -18.34 3.65 -5.04
CA GLU A 3 -19.43 2.79 -5.54
C GLU A 3 -19.60 2.82 -7.06
N LYS A 4 -19.34 3.99 -7.68
CA LYS A 4 -19.34 4.14 -9.13
C LYS A 4 -18.17 3.36 -9.75
N TYR A 5 -17.04 3.37 -9.09
CA TYR A 5 -15.85 2.61 -9.46
C TYR A 5 -16.12 1.10 -9.44
N LYS A 6 -16.73 0.55 -8.38
CA LYS A 6 -17.14 -0.86 -8.32
C LYS A 6 -18.06 -1.28 -9.48
N LYS A 7 -18.93 -0.37 -9.95
CA LYS A 7 -19.80 -0.63 -11.12
C LYS A 7 -19.03 -0.65 -12.44
N LEU A 8 -18.00 0.18 -12.55
CA LEU A 8 -17.15 0.24 -13.76
C LEU A 8 -16.12 -0.90 -13.81
N TYR A 9 -15.64 -1.32 -12.64
CA TYR A 9 -14.56 -2.28 -12.49
C TYR A 9 -14.90 -3.33 -11.41
N PRO A 10 -15.91 -4.18 -11.65
CA PRO A 10 -16.41 -5.11 -10.64
C PRO A 10 -15.39 -6.18 -10.21
N ASN A 11 -14.30 -6.31 -10.96
CA ASN A 11 -13.30 -7.37 -10.82
C ASN A 11 -11.99 -6.90 -10.20
N ILE A 12 -11.89 -5.62 -9.84
CA ILE A 12 -10.65 -5.05 -9.28
C ILE A 12 -10.72 -5.08 -7.75
N SER A 13 -9.53 -5.07 -7.16
CA SER A 13 -9.32 -4.96 -5.72
C SER A 13 -10.30 -4.00 -5.08
N ASP A 14 -10.86 -4.40 -3.96
CA ASP A 14 -11.83 -3.59 -3.24
C ASP A 14 -11.13 -2.36 -2.61
N TYR A 15 -10.97 -1.30 -3.39
CA TYR A 15 -10.54 0.02 -2.89
C TYR A 15 -11.69 0.75 -2.20
N SER A 16 -12.51 0.02 -1.46
CA SER A 16 -13.58 0.53 -0.62
C SER A 16 -13.04 1.14 0.68
N ILE A 17 -13.96 1.52 1.54
CA ILE A 17 -13.64 1.92 2.91
C ILE A 17 -12.83 0.84 3.66
N MET A 18 -12.99 -0.44 3.31
CA MET A 18 -12.20 -1.52 3.92
C MET A 18 -10.72 -1.43 3.56
N HIS A 19 -10.38 -1.05 2.33
CA HIS A 19 -8.98 -0.84 1.96
C HIS A 19 -8.35 0.33 2.73
N PHE A 20 -9.09 1.42 2.92
CA PHE A 20 -8.65 2.51 3.79
C PHE A 20 -8.39 2.01 5.22
N ILE A 21 -9.30 1.19 5.78
CA ILE A 21 -9.11 0.59 7.11
C ILE A 21 -7.85 -0.28 7.13
N ASP A 22 -7.63 -1.10 6.11
CA ASP A 22 -6.42 -1.92 6.01
C ASP A 22 -5.15 -1.06 5.99
N ILE A 23 -5.12 0.04 5.25
CA ILE A 23 -3.98 0.97 5.25
C ILE A 23 -3.75 1.51 6.66
N ALA A 24 -4.80 1.99 7.33
CA ALA A 24 -4.70 2.54 8.68
C ALA A 24 -4.23 1.48 9.70
N GLU A 25 -4.75 0.25 9.63
CA GLU A 25 -4.30 -0.88 10.46
C GLU A 25 -2.83 -1.22 10.23
N PHE A 26 -2.35 -1.24 8.98
CA PHE A 26 -0.95 -1.49 8.71
C PHE A 26 -0.05 -0.34 9.16
N CYS A 27 -0.46 0.92 8.99
CA CYS A 27 0.25 2.05 9.56
C CYS A 27 0.37 1.90 11.09
N ASP A 28 -0.73 1.59 11.78
CA ASP A 28 -0.70 1.34 13.22
C ASP A 28 0.17 0.14 13.61
N MET A 29 0.15 -0.94 12.82
CA MET A 29 0.94 -2.16 13.07
C MET A 29 2.45 -1.92 13.00
N ILE A 30 2.91 -1.10 12.04
CA ILE A 30 4.34 -0.85 11.82
C ILE A 30 4.91 0.28 12.67
N MET A 31 4.05 1.09 13.30
CA MET A 31 4.47 2.16 14.19
C MET A 31 4.75 1.68 15.61
N ASP A 32 5.74 2.31 16.25
CA ASP A 32 6.04 2.12 17.67
C ASP A 32 4.90 2.69 18.53
N LYS A 33 4.29 1.83 19.35
CA LYS A 33 3.13 2.19 20.17
C LYS A 33 3.39 3.29 21.21
N GLN A 34 4.64 3.44 21.67
CA GLN A 34 5.00 4.52 22.59
C GLN A 34 5.14 5.85 21.84
N LYS A 35 5.72 5.80 20.63
CA LYS A 35 5.93 6.98 19.79
C LYS A 35 4.64 7.44 19.11
N LEU A 36 3.72 6.53 18.82
CA LEU A 36 2.39 6.85 18.29
C LEU A 36 1.65 7.87 19.18
N LYS A 37 1.84 7.80 20.53
CA LYS A 37 1.26 8.75 21.48
C LYS A 37 1.81 10.18 21.35
N ASN A 38 2.93 10.34 20.66
CA ASN A 38 3.56 11.63 20.42
C ASN A 38 3.12 12.26 19.10
N LEU A 39 2.30 11.57 18.30
CA LEU A 39 1.63 12.19 17.16
C LEU A 39 0.59 13.18 17.67
N ASN A 40 0.59 14.37 17.12
CA ASN A 40 -0.43 15.35 17.41
C ASN A 40 -1.67 15.14 16.52
N GLU A 41 -2.75 15.86 16.81
CA GLU A 41 -4.03 15.73 16.10
C GLU A 41 -3.90 16.07 14.61
N ASP A 42 -3.08 17.08 14.28
CA ASP A 42 -2.84 17.51 12.89
C ASP A 42 -2.14 16.42 12.08
N GLU A 43 -1.19 15.72 12.69
CA GLU A 43 -0.48 14.59 12.08
C GLU A 43 -1.39 13.38 11.86
N CYS A 44 -2.21 13.03 12.86
CA CYS A 44 -3.21 11.98 12.73
C CYS A 44 -4.22 12.32 11.64
N TYR A 45 -4.69 13.57 11.60
CA TYR A 45 -5.60 14.04 10.55
C TYR A 45 -4.98 13.90 9.16
N CYS A 46 -3.73 14.36 8.96
CA CYS A 46 -3.05 14.29 7.68
C CYS A 46 -2.83 12.84 7.23
N LEU A 47 -2.36 11.96 8.14
CA LEU A 47 -2.09 10.56 7.83
C LEU A 47 -3.37 9.82 7.41
N LEU A 48 -4.45 9.94 8.19
CA LEU A 48 -5.71 9.29 7.90
C LEU A 48 -6.40 9.87 6.65
N SER A 49 -6.34 11.18 6.46
CA SER A 49 -6.87 11.81 5.26
C SER A 49 -6.12 11.38 4.01
N ALA A 50 -4.79 11.31 4.04
CA ALA A 50 -4.00 10.83 2.92
C ALA A 50 -4.30 9.36 2.59
N ALA A 51 -4.45 8.50 3.61
CA ALA A 51 -4.88 7.12 3.42
C ALA A 51 -6.27 7.03 2.75
N LEU A 52 -7.23 7.87 3.20
CA LEU A 52 -8.59 7.92 2.64
C LEU A 52 -8.60 8.40 1.19
N PHE A 53 -7.79 9.39 0.87
CA PHE A 53 -7.73 9.97 -0.47
C PHE A 53 -6.84 9.22 -1.46
N ALA A 54 -6.01 8.28 -0.99
CA ALA A 54 -5.01 7.60 -1.83
C ALA A 54 -5.60 6.98 -3.11
N HIS A 55 -6.84 6.53 -3.07
CA HIS A 55 -7.46 5.79 -4.18
C HIS A 55 -8.63 6.49 -4.88
N ILE A 56 -8.90 7.77 -4.58
CA ILE A 56 -9.99 8.50 -5.26
C ILE A 56 -9.72 8.70 -6.76
N GLY A 57 -8.46 8.69 -7.17
CA GLY A 57 -8.04 8.78 -8.56
C GLY A 57 -8.61 7.68 -9.46
N PHE A 58 -8.96 6.51 -8.91
CA PHE A 58 -9.66 5.48 -9.68
C PHE A 58 -11.05 5.91 -10.21
N GLY A 59 -11.65 6.94 -9.64
CA GLY A 59 -12.96 7.46 -10.08
C GLY A 59 -12.91 8.33 -11.33
N LEU A 60 -11.77 8.52 -11.97
CA LEU A 60 -11.62 9.37 -13.15
C LEU A 60 -12.19 8.72 -14.42
N ASN A 61 -12.73 9.55 -15.29
CA ASN A 61 -12.98 9.17 -16.67
C ASN A 61 -11.69 9.33 -17.51
N GLN A 62 -11.71 8.82 -18.74
CA GLN A 62 -10.56 8.84 -19.63
C GLN A 62 -10.10 10.26 -19.98
N GLU A 63 -11.00 11.19 -20.13
CA GLU A 63 -10.69 12.60 -20.48
C GLU A 63 -9.87 13.27 -19.38
N ILE A 64 -10.32 13.13 -18.11
CA ILE A 64 -9.61 13.71 -16.97
C ILE A 64 -8.28 12.97 -16.74
N MET A 65 -8.27 11.65 -16.90
CA MET A 65 -7.04 10.86 -16.82
C MET A 65 -5.99 11.36 -17.81
N ASN A 66 -6.35 11.52 -19.09
CA ASN A 66 -5.43 12.00 -20.12
C ASN A 66 -4.87 13.39 -19.76
N ARG A 67 -5.70 14.30 -19.27
CA ARG A 67 -5.27 15.62 -18.80
C ARG A 67 -4.23 15.52 -17.65
N TYR A 68 -4.41 14.56 -16.73
CA TYR A 68 -3.45 14.35 -15.64
C TYR A 68 -2.18 13.64 -16.11
N VAL A 69 -2.28 12.75 -17.09
CA VAL A 69 -1.10 12.18 -17.78
C VAL A 69 -0.24 13.30 -18.37
N ASP A 70 -0.87 14.28 -19.04
CA ASP A 70 -0.19 15.45 -19.60
C ASP A 70 0.40 16.34 -18.51
N LYS A 71 -0.37 16.66 -17.45
CA LYS A 71 0.08 17.47 -16.31
C LYS A 71 1.30 16.87 -15.61
N LEU A 72 1.34 15.54 -15.45
CA LEU A 72 2.42 14.82 -14.80
C LEU A 72 3.62 14.53 -15.73
N GLY A 73 3.49 14.79 -17.03
CA GLY A 73 4.55 14.54 -18.00
C GLY A 73 4.88 13.06 -18.21
N ILE A 74 3.89 12.17 -18.01
CA ILE A 74 4.06 10.71 -18.07
C ILE A 74 3.52 10.08 -19.37
N GLN A 75 3.33 10.86 -20.44
CA GLN A 75 2.78 10.38 -21.71
C GLN A 75 3.56 9.20 -22.27
N LYS A 76 4.90 9.29 -22.31
CA LYS A 76 5.76 8.22 -22.82
C LYS A 76 5.66 6.92 -22.03
N GLN A 77 5.44 7.02 -20.72
CA GLN A 77 5.30 5.87 -19.81
C GLN A 77 3.93 5.19 -19.94
N THR A 78 2.96 5.87 -20.58
CA THR A 78 1.56 5.42 -20.71
C THR A 78 1.17 5.09 -22.14
N GLU A 79 2.00 5.39 -23.14
CA GLU A 79 1.68 5.28 -24.58
C GLU A 79 1.21 3.89 -25.00
N GLU A 80 1.82 2.84 -24.43
CA GLU A 80 1.48 1.44 -24.74
C GLU A 80 0.50 0.81 -23.73
N LEU A 81 0.07 1.57 -22.71
CA LEU A 81 -0.78 1.06 -21.66
C LEU A 81 -2.26 1.26 -21.98
N THR A 82 -3.07 0.27 -21.63
CA THR A 82 -4.53 0.42 -21.64
C THR A 82 -4.98 1.42 -20.57
N PHE A 83 -6.19 1.98 -20.74
CA PHE A 83 -6.79 2.85 -19.72
C PHE A 83 -6.70 2.24 -18.30
N PHE A 84 -7.01 0.95 -18.20
CA PHE A 84 -6.96 0.23 -16.95
C PHE A 84 -5.54 0.16 -16.35
N GLN A 85 -4.54 -0.16 -17.16
CA GLN A 85 -3.14 -0.24 -16.73
C GLN A 85 -2.62 1.13 -16.26
N VAL A 86 -2.98 2.21 -16.97
CA VAL A 86 -2.66 3.58 -16.55
C VAL A 86 -3.29 3.90 -15.20
N MET A 87 -4.59 3.59 -15.04
CA MET A 87 -5.30 3.81 -13.78
C MET A 87 -4.70 2.99 -12.64
N SER A 88 -4.43 1.70 -12.86
CA SER A 88 -3.84 0.81 -11.86
C SER A 88 -2.47 1.33 -11.38
N LYS A 89 -1.66 1.86 -12.29
CA LYS A 89 -0.30 2.30 -12.00
C LYS A 89 -0.21 3.70 -11.38
N TYR A 90 -1.10 4.62 -11.79
CA TYR A 90 -0.94 6.04 -11.49
C TYR A 90 -2.09 6.65 -10.67
N HIS A 91 -3.07 5.86 -10.22
CA HIS A 91 -4.26 6.36 -9.52
C HIS A 91 -3.94 7.21 -8.29
N VAL A 92 -2.87 6.90 -7.55
CA VAL A 92 -2.48 7.71 -6.38
C VAL A 92 -1.97 9.09 -6.80
N LEU A 93 -1.18 9.17 -7.89
CA LEU A 93 -0.78 10.46 -8.46
C LEU A 93 -1.99 11.24 -8.98
N PHE A 94 -2.94 10.55 -9.59
CA PHE A 94 -4.20 11.18 -10.03
C PHE A 94 -5.05 11.64 -8.84
N SER A 95 -4.98 10.95 -7.70
CA SER A 95 -5.60 11.42 -6.45
C SER A 95 -4.99 12.73 -5.97
N ALA A 96 -3.67 12.85 -6.02
CA ALA A 96 -2.98 14.10 -5.71
C ALA A 96 -3.41 15.24 -6.66
N CYS A 97 -3.43 15.00 -7.98
CA CYS A 97 -3.91 15.96 -8.97
C CYS A 97 -5.37 16.40 -8.73
N LEU A 98 -6.24 15.47 -8.33
CA LEU A 98 -7.63 15.78 -7.97
C LEU A 98 -7.71 16.73 -6.78
N LEU A 99 -6.92 16.48 -5.73
CA LEU A 99 -6.90 17.35 -4.55
C LEU A 99 -6.27 18.70 -4.84
N GLU A 100 -5.28 18.79 -5.72
CA GLU A 100 -4.73 20.07 -6.18
C GLU A 100 -5.78 20.90 -6.90
N GLU A 101 -6.58 20.29 -7.78
CA GLU A 101 -7.53 20.99 -8.64
C GLU A 101 -8.87 21.25 -7.94
N TYR A 102 -9.36 20.30 -7.17
CA TYR A 102 -10.69 20.33 -6.56
C TYR A 102 -10.66 20.25 -5.03
N GLY A 103 -9.50 20.38 -4.41
CA GLY A 103 -9.36 20.25 -2.97
C GLY A 103 -10.18 21.25 -2.16
N ASP A 104 -10.52 22.41 -2.75
CA ASP A 104 -11.34 23.42 -2.10
C ASP A 104 -12.80 23.00 -1.85
N ILE A 105 -13.22 21.87 -2.47
CA ILE A 105 -14.53 21.24 -2.17
C ILE A 105 -14.50 20.56 -0.80
N PHE A 106 -13.32 20.19 -0.32
CA PHE A 106 -13.12 19.55 0.97
C PHE A 106 -12.72 20.61 2.00
N GLU A 107 -13.32 20.56 3.18
CA GLU A 107 -13.02 21.48 4.28
C GLU A 107 -11.76 21.00 5.01
N PHE A 108 -10.57 21.33 4.50
CA PHE A 108 -9.31 21.08 5.20
C PHE A 108 -9.12 22.11 6.34
N PRO A 109 -8.51 21.72 7.49
CA PRO A 109 -8.26 22.65 8.59
C PRO A 109 -7.39 23.86 8.21
N SER A 110 -6.48 23.71 7.25
CA SER A 110 -5.70 24.77 6.62
C SER A 110 -5.08 24.33 5.29
N ASP A 111 -4.56 25.30 4.52
CA ASP A 111 -3.81 25.02 3.29
C ASP A 111 -2.57 24.16 3.52
N LEU A 112 -1.94 24.24 4.69
CA LEU A 112 -0.80 23.38 5.04
C LEU A 112 -1.20 21.93 5.24
N HIS A 113 -2.40 21.64 5.79
CA HIS A 113 -2.93 20.28 5.86
C HIS A 113 -3.21 19.72 4.46
N LYS A 114 -3.88 20.50 3.61
CA LYS A 114 -4.10 20.15 2.20
C LYS A 114 -2.79 19.85 1.49
N TYR A 115 -1.82 20.74 1.65
CA TYR A 115 -0.48 20.58 1.08
C TYR A 115 0.20 19.30 1.57
N ALA A 116 0.21 19.05 2.90
CA ALA A 116 0.80 17.84 3.47
C ALA A 116 0.20 16.56 2.89
N ILE A 117 -1.13 16.50 2.80
CA ILE A 117 -1.85 15.34 2.23
C ILE A 117 -1.45 15.12 0.77
N ILE A 118 -1.45 16.16 -0.05
CA ILE A 118 -1.06 16.10 -1.46
C ILE A 118 0.37 15.61 -1.61
N ARG A 119 1.32 16.13 -0.80
CA ARG A 119 2.73 15.72 -0.84
C ARG A 119 2.92 14.26 -0.46
N MET A 120 2.18 13.76 0.55
CA MET A 120 2.19 12.32 0.89
C MET A 120 1.67 11.46 -0.26
N LEU A 121 0.60 11.87 -0.95
CA LEU A 121 0.07 11.15 -2.10
C LEU A 121 1.04 11.10 -3.28
N HIS A 122 1.70 12.22 -3.59
CA HIS A 122 2.77 12.23 -4.61
C HIS A 122 3.87 11.24 -4.27
N PHE A 123 4.33 11.25 -3.02
CA PHE A 123 5.38 10.34 -2.58
C PHE A 123 4.97 8.86 -2.72
N ILE A 124 3.75 8.47 -2.35
CA ILE A 124 3.25 7.11 -2.52
C ILE A 124 3.16 6.75 -4.01
N GLY A 125 2.61 7.65 -4.82
CA GLY A 125 2.40 7.42 -6.25
C GLY A 125 3.70 7.30 -7.04
N GLU A 126 4.80 7.85 -6.54
CA GLU A 126 6.14 7.74 -7.11
C GLU A 126 6.94 6.53 -6.56
N ASN A 127 6.25 5.58 -5.93
CA ASN A 127 6.84 4.38 -5.32
C ASN A 127 7.97 4.66 -4.31
N GLY A 128 7.86 5.76 -3.58
CA GLY A 128 8.79 6.10 -2.51
C GLY A 128 10.17 6.60 -2.95
N THR A 129 10.37 6.87 -4.25
CA THR A 129 11.68 7.30 -4.76
C THR A 129 12.01 8.76 -4.40
N ALA A 130 11.00 9.56 -4.09
CA ALA A 130 11.12 11.00 -3.84
C ALA A 130 11.20 11.39 -2.34
N LEU A 131 11.46 10.44 -1.42
CA LEU A 131 11.49 10.76 0.02
C LEU A 131 12.53 11.83 0.36
N VAL A 132 13.66 11.82 -0.34
CA VAL A 132 14.73 12.83 -0.15
C VAL A 132 14.27 14.25 -0.51
N GLN A 133 13.26 14.37 -1.36
CA GLN A 133 12.72 15.65 -1.83
C GLN A 133 11.53 16.15 -0.97
N LEU A 134 11.08 15.35 0.00
CA LEU A 134 10.05 15.80 0.93
C LEU A 134 10.67 16.67 2.03
N GLU A 135 9.93 17.69 2.41
CA GLU A 135 10.21 18.49 3.60
C GLU A 135 10.17 17.58 4.84
N GLU A 136 11.14 17.76 5.75
CA GLU A 136 11.19 17.00 7.00
C GLU A 136 9.92 17.22 7.81
N ALA A 137 9.55 18.50 7.97
CA ALA A 137 8.38 18.90 8.73
C ALA A 137 7.79 20.23 8.24
N LEU A 138 6.49 20.40 8.48
CA LEU A 138 5.76 21.64 8.27
C LEU A 138 5.36 22.23 9.63
N VAL A 139 5.62 23.50 9.85
CA VAL A 139 5.24 24.20 11.08
C VAL A 139 3.94 24.96 10.87
N LEU A 140 2.93 24.62 11.64
CA LEU A 140 1.63 25.27 11.63
C LEU A 140 1.62 26.57 12.46
N ASN A 141 0.63 27.43 12.24
CA ASN A 141 0.50 28.71 12.93
C ASN A 141 0.38 28.60 14.45
N ASN A 142 -0.08 27.45 14.96
CA ASN A 142 -0.19 27.13 16.38
C ASN A 142 1.10 26.53 16.98
N GLN A 143 2.19 26.53 16.21
CA GLN A 143 3.47 25.88 16.52
C GLN A 143 3.44 24.36 16.54
N ASN A 144 2.32 23.73 16.21
CA ASN A 144 2.29 22.30 15.94
C ASN A 144 3.13 21.98 14.70
N VAL A 145 3.70 20.79 14.68
CA VAL A 145 4.56 20.32 13.60
C VAL A 145 3.90 19.11 12.95
N ILE A 146 3.84 19.09 11.61
CA ILE A 146 3.51 17.90 10.82
C ILE A 146 4.83 17.32 10.33
N ARG A 147 5.23 16.16 10.82
CA ARG A 147 6.46 15.43 10.41
C ARG A 147 6.22 14.73 9.08
N LEU A 148 6.16 15.53 8.03
CA LEU A 148 5.68 15.14 6.69
C LEU A 148 6.41 13.91 6.15
N LYS A 149 7.74 13.91 6.25
CA LYS A 149 8.59 12.83 5.72
C LYS A 149 8.36 11.49 6.42
N GLU A 150 8.25 11.51 7.75
CA GLU A 150 7.97 10.29 8.53
C GLU A 150 6.56 9.75 8.28
N LEU A 151 5.55 10.63 8.23
CA LEU A 151 4.17 10.24 7.94
C LEU A 151 4.03 9.66 6.53
N ALA A 152 4.66 10.28 5.53
CA ALA A 152 4.69 9.79 4.17
C ALA A 152 5.36 8.41 4.08
N ALA A 153 6.45 8.20 4.81
CA ALA A 153 7.15 6.93 4.88
C ALA A 153 6.28 5.82 5.48
N VAL A 154 5.64 6.08 6.61
CA VAL A 154 4.70 5.14 7.25
C VAL A 154 3.53 4.81 6.33
N LEU A 155 2.93 5.82 5.71
CA LEU A 155 1.80 5.66 4.80
C LEU A 155 2.18 4.84 3.55
N ALA A 156 3.37 5.05 2.99
CA ALA A 156 3.84 4.30 1.82
C ALA A 156 3.98 2.81 2.13
N VAL A 157 4.56 2.46 3.27
CA VAL A 157 4.69 1.07 3.69
C VAL A 157 3.31 0.47 4.00
N GLY A 158 2.47 1.18 4.74
CA GLY A 158 1.10 0.76 5.07
C GLY A 158 0.26 0.49 3.82
N ASN A 159 0.32 1.38 2.82
CA ASN A 159 -0.37 1.21 1.54
C ASN A 159 0.11 -0.04 0.78
N GLN A 160 1.42 -0.25 0.67
CA GLN A 160 1.98 -1.42 0.01
C GLN A 160 1.56 -2.73 0.69
N LEU A 161 1.48 -2.76 2.02
CA LEU A 161 1.02 -3.92 2.78
C LEU A 161 -0.48 -4.16 2.60
N ALA A 162 -1.29 -3.10 2.57
CA ALA A 162 -2.72 -3.19 2.29
C ALA A 162 -2.99 -3.75 0.90
N GLU A 163 -2.20 -3.37 -0.11
CA GLU A 163 -2.27 -3.94 -1.45
C GLU A 163 -1.91 -5.44 -1.50
N LEU A 164 -1.07 -5.93 -0.59
CA LEU A 164 -0.79 -7.36 -0.46
C LEU A 164 -1.94 -8.12 0.20
N LYS A 165 -2.64 -7.51 1.17
CA LYS A 165 -3.71 -8.16 1.94
C LYS A 165 -5.01 -8.28 1.14
N ASN A 166 -5.30 -7.35 0.22
CA ASN A 166 -6.60 -7.21 -0.45
C ASN A 166 -6.90 -8.34 -1.45
N ALA A 167 -7.22 -9.51 -0.92
CA ALA A 167 -7.32 -10.75 -1.65
C ALA A 167 -8.68 -11.45 -1.63
N ASN A 168 -9.69 -10.91 -1.01
CA ASN A 168 -11.00 -11.55 -0.96
C ASN A 168 -11.90 -11.13 -2.13
N ILE A 169 -11.47 -11.45 -3.35
CA ILE A 169 -12.37 -11.54 -4.48
C ILE A 169 -12.70 -13.03 -4.64
N ASP A 170 -13.95 -13.38 -4.41
CA ASP A 170 -14.49 -14.69 -4.72
C ASP A 170 -14.58 -14.84 -6.25
N LEU A 171 -13.46 -15.21 -6.85
CA LEU A 171 -13.42 -15.58 -8.26
C LEU A 171 -13.87 -17.05 -8.35
N SER A 172 -15.16 -17.25 -8.56
CA SER A 172 -15.62 -18.52 -9.10
C SER A 172 -14.90 -18.79 -10.44
N TYR A 173 -14.43 -20.02 -10.63
CA TYR A 173 -13.70 -20.47 -11.83
C TYR A 173 -14.40 -20.08 -13.14
N ASP A 174 -15.72 -19.97 -13.14
CA ASP A 174 -16.55 -19.59 -14.30
C ASP A 174 -16.32 -18.15 -14.82
N LYS A 175 -15.51 -17.35 -14.14
CA LYS A 175 -15.24 -15.96 -14.51
C LYS A 175 -13.83 -15.72 -15.06
N PHE A 176 -12.93 -16.71 -14.97
CA PHE A 176 -11.52 -16.53 -15.40
C PHE A 176 -11.37 -16.13 -16.87
N ASP A 177 -12.24 -16.60 -17.75
CA ASP A 177 -12.21 -16.25 -19.19
C ASP A 177 -12.52 -14.77 -19.47
N LYS A 178 -12.97 -14.03 -18.48
CA LYS A 178 -13.31 -12.59 -18.59
C LYS A 178 -12.19 -11.68 -18.12
N TYR A 179 -11.13 -12.22 -17.55
CA TYR A 179 -10.03 -11.47 -16.99
C TYR A 179 -8.82 -11.48 -17.90
N ASN A 180 -8.10 -10.35 -17.98
CA ASN A 180 -6.79 -10.34 -18.61
C ASN A 180 -5.74 -11.01 -17.72
N SER A 181 -4.57 -11.30 -18.30
CA SER A 181 -3.50 -12.00 -17.59
C SER A 181 -2.99 -11.27 -16.34
N GLU A 182 -3.00 -9.94 -16.33
CA GLU A 182 -2.55 -9.12 -15.19
C GLU A 182 -3.54 -9.16 -14.02
N GLU A 183 -4.85 -9.16 -14.32
CA GLU A 183 -5.89 -9.32 -13.32
C GLU A 183 -5.80 -10.69 -12.65
N ILE A 184 -5.55 -11.76 -13.44
CA ILE A 184 -5.34 -13.12 -12.93
C ILE A 184 -4.10 -13.18 -12.05
N VAL A 185 -2.98 -12.58 -12.47
CA VAL A 185 -1.74 -12.50 -11.69
C VAL A 185 -1.98 -11.79 -10.37
N GLY A 186 -2.59 -10.62 -10.38
CA GLY A 186 -2.91 -9.86 -9.16
C GLY A 186 -3.84 -10.62 -8.21
N PHE A 187 -4.76 -11.43 -8.73
CA PHE A 187 -5.60 -12.32 -7.92
C PHE A 187 -4.79 -13.44 -7.28
N VAL A 188 -3.93 -14.12 -8.06
CA VAL A 188 -3.09 -15.20 -7.56
C VAL A 188 -2.15 -14.69 -6.48
N GLU A 189 -1.50 -13.56 -6.68
CA GLU A 189 -0.60 -12.93 -5.71
C GLU A 189 -1.29 -12.72 -4.36
N ARG A 190 -2.48 -12.12 -4.37
CA ARG A 190 -3.23 -11.81 -3.15
C ARG A 190 -3.66 -13.06 -2.38
N ASN A 191 -4.10 -14.11 -3.07
CA ASN A 191 -4.52 -15.36 -2.42
C ASN A 191 -3.35 -16.17 -1.86
N VAL A 192 -2.12 -15.85 -2.22
CA VAL A 192 -0.90 -16.51 -1.73
C VAL A 192 -0.50 -16.01 -0.35
N VAL A 193 -0.72 -14.73 -0.03
CA VAL A 193 -0.43 -14.16 1.29
C VAL A 193 -1.44 -14.68 2.32
N ARG A 194 -0.94 -15.28 3.39
CA ARG A 194 -1.76 -15.88 4.46
C ARG A 194 -1.79 -15.05 5.72
N SER A 195 -0.69 -14.42 6.06
CA SER A 195 -0.63 -13.51 7.21
C SER A 195 0.45 -12.45 7.02
N ILE A 196 0.20 -11.30 7.62
CA ILE A 196 1.18 -10.21 7.78
C ILE A 196 1.12 -9.82 9.25
N LYS A 197 2.26 -9.89 9.95
CA LYS A 197 2.33 -9.63 11.40
C LYS A 197 3.70 -9.10 11.80
N VAL A 198 3.75 -8.33 12.88
CA VAL A 198 5.01 -7.93 13.51
C VAL A 198 5.39 -8.92 14.60
N LYS A 199 6.62 -9.40 14.54
CA LYS A 199 7.22 -10.30 15.54
C LYS A 199 8.68 -9.92 15.77
N ASP A 200 9.05 -9.70 17.03
CA ASP A 200 10.42 -9.39 17.45
C ASP A 200 11.06 -8.22 16.64
N GLY A 201 10.29 -7.16 16.38
CA GLY A 201 10.74 -6.01 15.61
C GLY A 201 10.86 -6.25 14.10
N LYS A 202 10.35 -7.37 13.59
CA LYS A 202 10.35 -7.71 12.17
C LYS A 202 8.91 -7.80 11.65
N LEU A 203 8.67 -7.31 10.45
CA LEU A 203 7.43 -7.58 9.72
C LEU A 203 7.57 -8.91 8.99
N VAL A 204 6.80 -9.90 9.40
CA VAL A 204 6.79 -11.24 8.81
C VAL A 204 5.58 -11.39 7.90
N ILE A 205 5.84 -11.66 6.63
CA ILE A 205 4.83 -11.96 5.62
C ILE A 205 4.88 -13.48 5.38
N GLU A 206 3.80 -14.18 5.69
CA GLU A 206 3.67 -15.61 5.45
C GLU A 206 2.90 -15.84 4.16
N ALA A 207 3.50 -16.56 3.22
CA ALA A 207 2.91 -16.85 1.92
C ALA A 207 2.96 -18.34 1.60
N GLY A 208 1.92 -18.84 0.94
CA GLY A 208 1.82 -20.24 0.52
C GLY A 208 1.13 -20.37 -0.83
N GLY A 209 1.33 -21.49 -1.52
CA GLY A 209 0.74 -21.74 -2.84
C GLY A 209 1.66 -22.57 -3.73
N SER A 210 1.35 -22.63 -5.03
CA SER A 210 2.22 -23.26 -6.03
C SER A 210 3.54 -22.48 -6.16
N ASP A 211 4.58 -23.12 -6.71
CA ASP A 211 5.87 -22.46 -6.92
C ASP A 211 5.76 -21.19 -7.78
N SER A 212 4.97 -21.24 -8.85
CA SER A 212 4.74 -20.08 -9.71
C SER A 212 4.03 -18.94 -8.97
N ALA A 213 3.01 -19.24 -8.18
CA ALA A 213 2.29 -18.26 -7.40
C ALA A 213 3.18 -17.65 -6.29
N TYR A 214 3.99 -18.48 -5.62
CA TYR A 214 4.95 -18.02 -4.64
C TYR A 214 6.02 -17.10 -5.26
N THR A 215 6.55 -17.45 -6.43
CA THR A 215 7.55 -16.62 -7.14
C THR A 215 7.00 -15.24 -7.51
N LEU A 216 5.71 -15.13 -7.84
CA LEU A 216 5.08 -13.82 -8.11
C LEU A 216 5.06 -12.95 -6.86
N ILE A 217 4.59 -13.50 -5.73
CA ILE A 217 4.52 -12.75 -4.47
C ILE A 217 5.92 -12.42 -3.94
N GLU A 218 6.87 -13.31 -4.09
CA GLU A 218 8.26 -13.09 -3.69
C GLU A 218 8.87 -11.87 -4.39
N ARG A 219 8.64 -11.71 -5.70
CA ARG A 219 9.09 -10.51 -6.44
C ARG A 219 8.47 -9.24 -5.89
N LYS A 220 7.17 -9.26 -5.60
CA LYS A 220 6.45 -8.11 -5.05
C LYS A 220 6.93 -7.77 -3.64
N VAL A 221 7.10 -8.77 -2.79
CA VAL A 221 7.60 -8.56 -1.42
C VAL A 221 9.04 -8.07 -1.42
N ASN A 222 9.91 -8.59 -2.31
CA ASN A 222 11.27 -8.09 -2.44
C ASN A 222 11.30 -6.61 -2.84
N LEU A 223 10.39 -6.16 -3.71
CA LEU A 223 10.25 -4.73 -4.03
C LEU A 223 9.86 -3.91 -2.79
N ILE A 224 8.96 -4.42 -1.95
CA ILE A 224 8.58 -3.76 -0.68
C ILE A 224 9.77 -3.71 0.27
N ILE A 225 10.56 -4.79 0.38
CA ILE A 225 11.77 -4.85 1.19
C ILE A 225 12.79 -3.80 0.73
N ASP A 226 13.04 -3.73 -0.57
CA ASP A 226 13.97 -2.75 -1.16
C ASP A 226 13.49 -1.30 -0.92
N ASN A 227 12.20 -1.04 -1.09
CA ASN A 227 11.61 0.26 -0.83
C ASN A 227 11.69 0.64 0.66
N PHE A 228 11.38 -0.31 1.55
CA PHE A 228 11.52 -0.11 3.00
C PHE A 228 12.97 0.23 3.38
N GLY A 229 13.96 -0.49 2.83
CA GLY A 229 15.36 -0.21 3.05
C GLY A 229 15.76 1.22 2.65
N LYS A 230 15.30 1.69 1.48
CA LYS A 230 15.52 3.06 1.01
C LYS A 230 14.85 4.10 1.92
N ILE A 231 13.60 3.83 2.33
CA ILE A 231 12.85 4.68 3.25
C ILE A 231 13.58 4.84 4.58
N VAL A 232 13.97 3.73 5.22
CA VAL A 232 14.69 3.75 6.50
C VAL A 232 16.04 4.48 6.37
N SER A 233 16.78 4.22 5.29
CA SER A 233 18.04 4.91 5.02
C SER A 233 17.86 6.42 4.88
N SER A 234 16.79 6.86 4.23
CA SER A 234 16.47 8.28 4.05
C SER A 234 15.99 8.98 5.31
N LEU A 235 15.43 8.23 6.28
CA LEU A 235 14.98 8.74 7.58
C LEU A 235 16.12 8.77 8.63
N SER A 236 17.22 8.06 8.38
CA SER A 236 18.34 7.94 9.35
C SER A 236 19.16 9.23 9.48
N ASP A 237 19.05 10.17 8.55
CA ASP A 237 19.58 11.52 8.71
C ASP A 237 18.75 12.21 9.80
N ARG A 238 19.34 12.31 11.00
CA ARG A 238 18.68 12.84 12.21
C ARG A 238 18.23 14.29 11.98
N SER A 239 16.93 14.47 11.78
CA SER A 239 16.34 15.80 11.91
C SER A 239 15.90 16.02 13.37
N ASP A 240 15.88 17.29 13.80
CA ASP A 240 15.38 17.66 15.14
C ASP A 240 13.90 17.29 15.35
N TYR A 241 13.20 16.93 14.29
CA TYR A 241 11.77 16.58 14.28
C TYR A 241 11.50 15.08 14.27
N SER A 242 12.52 14.22 14.08
CA SER A 242 12.32 12.79 13.92
C SER A 242 11.85 12.12 15.21
N LEU A 243 10.77 11.34 15.13
CA LEU A 243 10.30 10.45 16.20
C LEU A 243 10.78 9.02 16.01
N ASN A 244 11.36 8.67 14.87
CA ASN A 244 11.64 7.28 14.49
C ASN A 244 10.39 6.40 14.64
N LEU A 245 9.33 6.71 13.92
CA LEU A 245 8.01 6.09 14.11
C LEU A 245 7.97 4.59 13.88
N PHE A 246 8.87 4.02 13.07
CA PHE A 246 8.86 2.58 12.82
C PHE A 246 9.22 1.75 14.05
N SER A 247 8.42 0.71 14.32
CA SER A 247 8.71 -0.36 15.27
C SER A 247 9.45 -1.52 14.65
N ILE A 248 9.46 -1.59 13.31
CA ILE A 248 10.07 -2.67 12.53
C ILE A 248 11.44 -2.24 12.01
N VAL A 249 12.38 -3.16 12.02
CA VAL A 249 13.75 -2.96 11.51
C VAL A 249 13.99 -3.69 10.19
N SER A 250 13.15 -4.68 9.86
CA SER A 250 13.21 -5.46 8.63
C SER A 250 11.87 -6.06 8.24
N ILE A 251 11.77 -6.49 6.98
CA ILE A 251 10.64 -7.22 6.43
C ILE A 251 11.15 -8.58 5.97
N GLU A 252 10.48 -9.67 6.34
CA GLU A 252 10.84 -11.04 5.98
C GLU A 252 9.66 -11.74 5.30
N LEU A 253 9.96 -12.52 4.25
CA LEU A 253 9.01 -13.39 3.59
C LEU A 253 9.26 -14.85 4.01
N HIS A 254 8.24 -15.47 4.59
CA HIS A 254 8.29 -16.87 4.99
C HIS A 254 7.39 -17.72 4.10
N ARG A 255 7.97 -18.76 3.49
CA ARG A 255 7.22 -19.71 2.69
C ARG A 255 6.54 -20.74 3.59
N LEU A 256 5.22 -20.83 3.47
CA LEU A 256 4.45 -21.91 4.10
C LEU A 256 4.51 -23.18 3.25
N PRO A 257 4.52 -24.39 3.88
CA PRO A 257 4.42 -25.64 3.16
C PRO A 257 3.20 -25.66 2.26
N SER A 258 3.34 -26.18 1.03
CA SER A 258 2.19 -26.41 0.16
C SER A 258 1.24 -27.42 0.80
N ALA A 259 -0.05 -27.36 0.48
CA ALA A 259 -1.03 -28.33 1.00
C ALA A 259 -0.64 -29.78 0.66
N GLU A 260 0.03 -30.01 -0.47
CA GLU A 260 0.58 -31.33 -0.85
C GLU A 260 1.72 -31.77 0.06
N THR A 261 2.63 -30.85 0.45
CA THR A 261 3.74 -31.14 1.36
C THR A 261 3.23 -31.36 2.78
N ALA A 262 2.23 -30.59 3.23
CA ALA A 262 1.59 -30.77 4.52
C ALA A 262 0.85 -32.13 4.61
N GLY A 263 0.17 -32.54 3.52
CA GLY A 263 -0.47 -33.84 3.43
C GLY A 263 0.52 -35.02 3.49
N LYS A 264 1.68 -34.90 2.81
CA LYS A 264 2.76 -35.92 2.89
C LYS A 264 3.35 -36.01 4.29
N ASN A 265 3.66 -34.88 4.94
CA ASN A 265 4.19 -34.88 6.31
C ASN A 265 3.19 -35.46 7.32
N LEU A 266 1.90 -35.21 7.18
CA LEU A 266 0.86 -35.81 8.02
C LEU A 266 0.73 -37.31 7.78
N SER A 267 0.81 -37.78 6.54
CA SER A 267 0.77 -39.20 6.21
C SER A 267 2.02 -39.95 6.71
N GLU A 268 3.20 -39.34 6.60
CA GLU A 268 4.44 -39.90 7.14
C GLU A 268 4.44 -39.95 8.68
N GLN A 269 3.96 -38.90 9.36
CA GLN A 269 3.80 -38.92 10.82
C GLN A 269 2.78 -39.98 11.28
N ARG A 270 1.69 -40.16 10.52
CA ARG A 270 0.70 -41.18 10.80
C ARG A 270 1.28 -42.58 10.62
N ASN A 271 2.05 -42.78 9.56
CA ASN A 271 2.71 -44.07 9.30
C ASN A 271 3.78 -44.40 10.35
N ARG A 272 4.59 -43.45 10.82
CA ARG A 272 5.54 -43.64 11.92
C ARG A 272 4.82 -44.04 13.22
N ARG A 273 3.73 -43.42 13.58
CA ARG A 273 2.94 -43.77 14.78
C ARG A 273 2.27 -45.18 14.70
N ILE A 274 2.07 -45.70 13.50
CA ILE A 274 1.56 -47.05 13.30
C ILE A 274 2.68 -48.11 13.40
N MET A 275 3.93 -47.75 13.02
CA MET A 275 5.06 -48.66 13.12
C MET A 275 5.67 -48.72 14.53
N ASP A 276 5.44 -47.73 15.38
CA ASP A 276 5.86 -47.67 16.76
C ASP A 276 4.90 -48.29 17.77
N ARG A 277 3.85 -49.00 17.27
CA ARG A 277 2.92 -49.83 18.05
C ARG A 277 3.03 -51.30 17.68
#